data_daba199f77088c22e9c7fb25a95dc9ba
#
_entry.id   daba199f77088c22e9c7fb25a95dc9ba
#
_cell.length_a   1.000
_cell.length_b   1.000
_cell.length_c   1.000
_cell.angle_alpha   90.00
_cell.angle_beta   90.00
_cell.angle_gamma   90.00
#
_symmetry.space_group_name_H-M   'P 1'
#
loop_
_entity.id
_entity.type
_entity.pdbx_description
1 polymer ?
#
loop_
_entity_poly.entity_id
_entity_poly.type
_entity_poly.pdbx_seq_one_letter_code
_entity_poly.pdbx_strand_id
1 'polypeptide(L)'
;NTYIDSLMLMYDLRAKYYGDHPKQGTAFILDQKAREFLRYKPNDRKGIREAFRAAIEAGGDNTDPETVVAYFSNLCDDYKNTDEVLPDEIIAEYDRLTPFFEKNPNANEYKAQFDAAFGLSGAASCENLEKLFRGKLEAAPDDEALLAQAVALMSRAKCDGDFYFTLAEKYYAVKPSSETAMFLAQAFQSKGDYAKAIKYLNEALAVEQDPAERQLLLVRIALIDLVANDIPGAASAARQARDLNPEDGVPYYVLAQCYAISAANCGGFAGQATFWAAYDTMSKAIELLPADSEYIESAKTSLNVFRSRFPTSEECFFNELQAGSRYTVTCGTAAGVVTSVRPR
;
A
#
# COMPACT_ATOMS: atom_id res chain seq x y z
N ASN A 1 3.55 -46.91 8.06
CA ASN A 1 3.00 -46.01 7.01
C ASN A 1 1.73 -46.53 6.37
N THR A 2 1.46 -47.84 6.36
CA THR A 2 0.26 -48.47 5.78
C THR A 2 -1.06 -47.87 6.29
N TYR A 3 -1.13 -47.48 7.57
CA TYR A 3 -2.34 -46.86 8.14
C TYR A 3 -2.59 -45.45 7.57
N ILE A 4 -1.54 -44.66 7.37
CA ILE A 4 -1.67 -43.30 6.82
C ILE A 4 -2.08 -43.37 5.33
N ASP A 5 -1.51 -44.31 4.59
CA ASP A 5 -1.87 -44.52 3.17
C ASP A 5 -3.33 -44.99 3.05
N SER A 6 -3.78 -45.84 3.98
CA SER A 6 -5.21 -46.23 4.07
C SER A 6 -6.10 -45.07 4.44
N LEU A 7 -5.68 -44.18 5.35
CA LEU A 7 -6.41 -42.96 5.70
C LEU A 7 -6.58 -42.05 4.47
N MET A 8 -5.51 -41.81 3.73
CA MET A 8 -5.56 -40.97 2.50
C MET A 8 -6.50 -41.57 1.47
N LEU A 9 -6.46 -42.90 1.28
CA LEU A 9 -7.39 -43.61 0.38
C LEU A 9 -8.84 -43.47 0.84
N MET A 10 -9.11 -43.49 2.16
CA MET A 10 -10.44 -43.28 2.71
C MET A 10 -11.01 -41.91 2.39
N TYR A 11 -10.17 -40.86 2.43
CA TYR A 11 -10.57 -39.52 2.00
C TYR A 11 -10.93 -39.49 0.50
N ASP A 12 -10.16 -40.14 -0.36
CA ASP A 12 -10.44 -40.23 -1.80
C ASP A 12 -11.76 -40.95 -2.08
N LEU A 13 -12.00 -42.07 -1.40
CA LEU A 13 -13.27 -42.81 -1.51
C LEU A 13 -14.44 -41.96 -0.98
N ARG A 14 -14.24 -41.25 0.14
CA ARG A 14 -15.26 -40.38 0.68
C ARG A 14 -15.58 -39.23 -0.27
N ALA A 15 -14.60 -38.56 -0.87
CA ALA A 15 -14.81 -37.54 -1.88
C ALA A 15 -15.56 -38.08 -3.10
N LYS A 16 -15.23 -39.30 -3.55
CA LYS A 16 -15.86 -39.94 -4.70
C LYS A 16 -17.34 -40.31 -4.44
N TYR A 17 -17.66 -40.82 -3.27
CA TYR A 17 -19.02 -41.36 -2.99
C TYR A 17 -19.92 -40.40 -2.21
N TYR A 18 -19.38 -39.41 -1.53
CA TYR A 18 -20.12 -38.45 -0.69
C TYR A 18 -19.81 -36.99 -1.04
N GLY A 19 -19.20 -36.76 -2.23
CA GLY A 19 -18.81 -35.43 -2.69
C GLY A 19 -19.97 -34.43 -2.87
N ASP A 20 -21.18 -34.93 -3.09
CA ASP A 20 -22.40 -34.11 -3.28
C ASP A 20 -23.05 -33.68 -1.96
N HIS A 21 -22.45 -34.01 -0.81
CA HIS A 21 -23.02 -33.62 0.49
C HIS A 21 -23.01 -32.08 0.67
N PRO A 22 -24.16 -31.45 1.01
CA PRO A 22 -24.31 -30.00 0.95
C PRO A 22 -23.38 -29.20 1.89
N LYS A 23 -22.93 -29.82 3.00
CA LYS A 23 -22.03 -29.16 3.98
C LYS A 23 -20.63 -29.78 4.05
N GLN A 24 -20.47 -31.01 3.60
CA GLN A 24 -19.25 -31.79 3.69
C GLN A 24 -18.93 -32.44 2.34
N GLY A 25 -19.09 -31.67 1.27
CA GLY A 25 -18.84 -32.10 -0.10
C GLY A 25 -17.34 -32.26 -0.41
N THR A 26 -17.04 -32.45 -1.68
CA THR A 26 -15.68 -32.75 -2.18
C THR A 26 -14.64 -31.78 -1.65
N ALA A 27 -14.89 -30.46 -1.72
CA ALA A 27 -13.93 -29.44 -1.24
C ALA A 27 -13.58 -29.61 0.24
N PHE A 28 -14.58 -29.75 1.11
CA PHE A 28 -14.37 -30.00 2.54
C PHE A 28 -13.57 -31.27 2.81
N ILE A 29 -13.89 -32.36 2.10
CA ILE A 29 -13.21 -33.65 2.28
C ILE A 29 -11.75 -33.56 1.85
N LEU A 30 -11.47 -32.88 0.73
CA LEU A 30 -10.12 -32.71 0.23
C LEU A 30 -9.30 -31.73 1.10
N ASP A 31 -9.92 -30.71 1.67
CA ASP A 31 -9.25 -29.86 2.66
C ASP A 31 -8.82 -30.64 3.89
N GLN A 32 -9.72 -31.45 4.46
CA GLN A 32 -9.37 -32.34 5.59
C GLN A 32 -8.23 -33.30 5.22
N LYS A 33 -8.27 -33.89 4.01
CA LYS A 33 -7.19 -34.74 3.50
C LYS A 33 -5.86 -33.98 3.46
N ALA A 34 -5.86 -32.75 2.95
CA ALA A 34 -4.63 -31.96 2.84
C ALA A 34 -4.03 -31.62 4.21
N ARG A 35 -4.87 -31.27 5.19
CA ARG A 35 -4.43 -31.02 6.57
C ARG A 35 -3.87 -32.27 7.25
N GLU A 36 -4.49 -33.42 7.05
CA GLU A 36 -3.98 -34.69 7.56
C GLU A 36 -2.69 -35.12 6.83
N PHE A 37 -2.57 -34.81 5.54
CA PHE A 37 -1.35 -35.05 4.79
C PHE A 37 -0.18 -34.24 5.37
N LEU A 38 -0.40 -32.95 5.60
CA LEU A 38 0.59 -32.08 6.25
C LEU A 38 0.99 -32.61 7.64
N ARG A 39 0.03 -33.10 8.43
CA ARG A 39 0.24 -33.59 9.79
C ARG A 39 1.04 -34.88 9.85
N TYR A 40 0.72 -35.85 8.98
CA TYR A 40 1.25 -37.20 9.07
C TYR A 40 2.34 -37.54 8.06
N LYS A 41 2.48 -36.74 7.00
CA LYS A 41 3.53 -36.86 5.98
C LYS A 41 4.26 -35.55 5.73
N PRO A 42 4.80 -34.88 6.78
CA PRO A 42 5.37 -33.53 6.65
C PRO A 42 6.57 -33.46 5.69
N ASN A 43 7.21 -34.60 5.42
CA ASN A 43 8.35 -34.69 4.51
C ASN A 43 7.93 -34.94 3.04
N ASP A 44 6.68 -35.28 2.77
CA ASP A 44 6.15 -35.44 1.42
C ASP A 44 5.60 -34.09 0.90
N ARG A 45 6.54 -33.16 0.69
CA ARG A 45 6.22 -31.78 0.29
C ARG A 45 5.38 -31.70 -0.97
N LYS A 46 5.70 -32.52 -1.97
CA LYS A 46 4.93 -32.59 -3.22
C LYS A 46 3.50 -33.07 -2.98
N GLY A 47 3.33 -34.14 -2.21
CA GLY A 47 2.00 -34.67 -1.86
C GLY A 47 1.17 -33.66 -1.06
N ILE A 48 1.78 -32.87 -0.18
CA ILE A 48 1.10 -31.78 0.54
C ILE A 48 0.59 -30.74 -0.45
N ARG A 49 1.44 -30.25 -1.36
CA ARG A 49 1.05 -29.24 -2.37
C ARG A 49 -0.09 -29.74 -3.27
N GLU A 50 0.01 -30.97 -3.76
CA GLU A 50 -1.02 -31.57 -4.61
C GLU A 50 -2.35 -31.72 -3.87
N ALA A 51 -2.34 -32.12 -2.60
CA ALA A 51 -3.55 -32.28 -1.80
C ALA A 51 -4.26 -30.92 -1.53
N PHE A 52 -3.50 -29.87 -1.17
CA PHE A 52 -4.07 -28.54 -1.00
C PHE A 52 -4.58 -27.94 -2.32
N ARG A 53 -3.83 -28.11 -3.41
CA ARG A 53 -4.26 -27.66 -4.76
C ARG A 53 -5.58 -28.30 -5.17
N ALA A 54 -5.73 -29.61 -4.96
CA ALA A 54 -6.98 -30.31 -5.24
C ALA A 54 -8.16 -29.79 -4.40
N ALA A 55 -7.92 -29.43 -3.12
CA ALA A 55 -8.94 -28.84 -2.27
C ALA A 55 -9.39 -27.46 -2.77
N ILE A 56 -8.43 -26.62 -3.18
CA ILE A 56 -8.69 -25.28 -3.73
C ILE A 56 -9.44 -25.37 -5.06
N GLU A 57 -9.04 -26.26 -5.95
CA GLU A 57 -9.72 -26.49 -7.24
C GLU A 57 -11.16 -26.95 -7.06
N ALA A 58 -11.40 -27.85 -6.10
CA ALA A 58 -12.75 -28.34 -5.80
C ALA A 58 -13.63 -27.29 -5.11
N GLY A 59 -13.05 -26.38 -4.33
CA GLY A 59 -13.78 -25.33 -3.59
C GLY A 59 -14.05 -24.08 -4.43
N GLY A 60 -13.16 -23.77 -5.38
CA GLY A 60 -13.23 -22.54 -6.16
C GLY A 60 -13.32 -21.30 -5.29
N ASP A 61 -14.25 -20.39 -5.61
CA ASP A 61 -14.48 -19.15 -4.83
C ASP A 61 -15.03 -19.41 -3.39
N ASN A 62 -15.48 -20.65 -3.09
CA ASN A 62 -15.97 -21.06 -1.78
C ASN A 62 -14.90 -21.82 -0.94
N THR A 63 -13.68 -21.85 -1.38
CA THR A 63 -12.57 -22.45 -0.60
C THR A 63 -12.40 -21.72 0.72
N ASP A 64 -12.06 -22.47 1.79
CA ASP A 64 -11.69 -21.85 3.06
C ASP A 64 -10.41 -21.00 2.86
N PRO A 65 -10.42 -19.69 3.20
CA PRO A 65 -9.26 -18.83 3.06
C PRO A 65 -8.00 -19.36 3.77
N GLU A 66 -8.16 -20.04 4.91
CA GLU A 66 -7.05 -20.67 5.63
C GLU A 66 -6.38 -21.76 4.78
N THR A 67 -7.14 -22.51 3.98
CA THR A 67 -6.63 -23.53 3.05
C THR A 67 -5.74 -22.90 1.98
N VAL A 68 -6.16 -21.76 1.43
CA VAL A 68 -5.39 -21.02 0.43
C VAL A 68 -4.08 -20.52 1.02
N VAL A 69 -4.12 -19.94 2.22
CA VAL A 69 -2.91 -19.47 2.93
C VAL A 69 -1.98 -20.63 3.27
N ALA A 70 -2.52 -21.75 3.77
CA ALA A 70 -1.72 -22.94 4.11
C ALA A 70 -1.01 -23.51 2.87
N TYR A 71 -1.73 -23.63 1.75
CA TYR A 71 -1.14 -24.05 0.47
C TYR A 71 0.01 -23.14 0.05
N PHE A 72 -0.24 -21.83 -0.01
CA PHE A 72 0.73 -20.88 -0.52
C PHE A 72 1.96 -20.74 0.40
N SER A 73 1.74 -20.77 1.72
CA SER A 73 2.85 -20.76 2.70
C SER A 73 3.75 -21.99 2.55
N ASN A 74 3.15 -23.19 2.37
CA ASN A 74 3.95 -24.41 2.11
C ASN A 74 4.73 -24.31 0.80
N LEU A 75 4.14 -23.74 -0.25
CA LEU A 75 4.82 -23.52 -1.52
C LEU A 75 6.02 -22.56 -1.37
N CYS A 76 5.84 -21.46 -0.61
CA CYS A 76 6.92 -20.53 -0.29
C CYS A 76 8.02 -21.15 0.56
N ASP A 77 7.67 -22.01 1.51
CA ASP A 77 8.63 -22.74 2.34
C ASP A 77 9.43 -23.77 1.51
N ASP A 78 8.80 -24.43 0.55
CA ASP A 78 9.47 -25.34 -0.37
C ASP A 78 10.48 -24.59 -1.24
N TYR A 79 10.11 -23.43 -1.77
CA TYR A 79 11.02 -22.58 -2.53
C TYR A 79 12.27 -22.19 -1.72
N LYS A 80 12.11 -21.88 -0.43
CA LYS A 80 13.24 -21.52 0.45
C LYS A 80 14.16 -22.68 0.80
N ASN A 81 13.59 -23.87 0.92
CA ASN A 81 14.27 -25.01 1.52
C ASN A 81 14.62 -26.14 0.55
N THR A 82 14.18 -26.00 -0.72
CA THR A 82 14.43 -27.00 -1.78
C THR A 82 14.69 -26.31 -3.12
N ASP A 83 15.26 -27.04 -4.07
CA ASP A 83 15.42 -26.58 -5.45
C ASP A 83 14.24 -27.03 -6.35
N GLU A 84 13.16 -27.56 -5.77
CA GLU A 84 12.03 -28.14 -6.51
C GLU A 84 11.03 -27.09 -7.01
N VAL A 85 10.97 -25.94 -6.34
CA VAL A 85 10.03 -24.84 -6.67
C VAL A 85 10.82 -23.66 -7.22
N LEU A 86 10.39 -23.12 -8.33
CA LEU A 86 11.02 -21.98 -8.98
C LEU A 86 10.33 -20.66 -8.59
N PRO A 87 11.02 -19.51 -8.62
CA PRO A 87 10.43 -18.20 -8.35
C PRO A 87 9.19 -17.94 -9.21
N ASP A 88 9.24 -18.35 -10.48
CA ASP A 88 8.16 -18.17 -11.45
C ASP A 88 6.87 -18.90 -11.03
N GLU A 89 6.99 -20.07 -10.39
CA GLU A 89 5.84 -20.82 -9.87
C GLU A 89 5.20 -20.08 -8.70
N ILE A 90 6.01 -19.54 -7.76
CA ILE A 90 5.50 -18.73 -6.65
C ILE A 90 4.76 -17.50 -7.15
N ILE A 91 5.33 -16.78 -8.12
CA ILE A 91 4.73 -15.56 -8.66
C ILE A 91 3.43 -15.90 -9.38
N ALA A 92 3.42 -16.97 -10.19
CA ALA A 92 2.22 -17.40 -10.92
C ALA A 92 1.08 -17.82 -9.96
N GLU A 93 1.39 -18.56 -8.89
CA GLU A 93 0.40 -18.95 -7.89
C GLU A 93 -0.09 -17.77 -7.07
N TYR A 94 0.78 -16.81 -6.74
CA TYR A 94 0.37 -15.58 -6.07
C TYR A 94 -0.66 -14.81 -6.91
N ASP A 95 -0.40 -14.63 -8.21
CA ASP A 95 -1.32 -13.97 -9.13
C ASP A 95 -2.64 -14.72 -9.28
N ARG A 96 -2.56 -16.05 -9.45
CA ARG A 96 -3.75 -16.89 -9.61
C ARG A 96 -4.67 -16.82 -8.39
N LEU A 97 -4.10 -16.72 -7.19
CA LEU A 97 -4.86 -16.76 -5.94
C LEU A 97 -5.25 -15.37 -5.41
N THR A 98 -4.61 -14.30 -5.85
CA THR A 98 -4.93 -12.93 -5.42
C THR A 98 -6.41 -12.56 -5.63
N PRO A 99 -7.05 -12.82 -6.80
CA PRO A 99 -8.46 -12.50 -7.02
C PRO A 99 -9.43 -13.21 -6.08
N PHE A 100 -9.04 -14.36 -5.51
CA PHE A 100 -9.85 -15.07 -4.51
C PHE A 100 -10.09 -14.21 -3.27
N PHE A 101 -9.05 -13.51 -2.78
CA PHE A 101 -9.16 -12.63 -1.61
C PHE A 101 -9.90 -11.33 -1.93
N GLU A 102 -9.75 -10.80 -3.14
CA GLU A 102 -10.43 -9.56 -3.59
C GLU A 102 -11.95 -9.76 -3.71
N LYS A 103 -12.40 -10.94 -4.14
CA LYS A 103 -13.82 -11.30 -4.27
C LYS A 103 -14.48 -11.67 -2.95
N ASN A 104 -13.71 -11.99 -1.92
CA ASN A 104 -14.22 -12.50 -0.66
C ASN A 104 -13.92 -11.53 0.51
N PRO A 105 -14.85 -10.63 0.88
CA PRO A 105 -14.64 -9.64 1.94
C PRO A 105 -14.30 -10.24 3.31
N ASN A 106 -14.72 -11.48 3.57
CA ASN A 106 -14.42 -12.19 4.82
C ASN A 106 -12.99 -12.77 4.85
N ALA A 107 -12.25 -12.68 3.76
CA ALA A 107 -10.90 -13.21 3.64
C ALA A 107 -9.79 -12.16 3.85
N ASN A 108 -10.13 -10.90 4.17
CA ASN A 108 -9.15 -9.81 4.31
C ASN A 108 -8.06 -10.10 5.36
N GLU A 109 -8.41 -10.74 6.47
CA GLU A 109 -7.46 -11.15 7.52
C GLU A 109 -6.42 -12.15 6.97
N TYR A 110 -6.88 -13.10 6.16
CA TYR A 110 -6.03 -14.10 5.53
C TYR A 110 -5.20 -13.55 4.37
N LYS A 111 -5.70 -12.50 3.70
CA LYS A 111 -4.93 -11.82 2.65
C LYS A 111 -3.63 -11.23 3.18
N ALA A 112 -3.63 -10.64 4.36
CA ALA A 112 -2.40 -10.11 4.97
C ALA A 112 -1.36 -11.21 5.21
N GLN A 113 -1.79 -12.41 5.63
CA GLN A 113 -0.90 -13.57 5.81
C GLN A 113 -0.38 -14.09 4.46
N PHE A 114 -1.23 -14.16 3.45
CA PHE A 114 -0.87 -14.55 2.09
C PHE A 114 0.17 -13.61 1.49
N ASP A 115 -0.05 -12.29 1.58
CA ASP A 115 0.88 -11.25 1.10
C ASP A 115 2.22 -11.29 1.86
N ALA A 116 2.17 -11.54 3.18
CA ALA A 116 3.38 -11.69 4.00
C ALA A 116 4.20 -12.92 3.60
N ALA A 117 3.56 -14.06 3.34
CA ALA A 117 4.24 -15.27 2.87
C ALA A 117 4.97 -15.01 1.53
N PHE A 118 4.33 -14.31 0.60
CA PHE A 118 4.94 -13.91 -0.67
C PHE A 118 6.16 -13.01 -0.45
N GLY A 119 6.01 -11.93 0.32
CA GLY A 119 7.10 -10.99 0.61
C GLY A 119 8.29 -11.66 1.31
N LEU A 120 8.02 -12.54 2.28
CA LEU A 120 9.05 -13.26 3.03
C LEU A 120 9.70 -14.40 2.24
N SER A 121 9.10 -14.88 1.14
CA SER A 121 9.68 -15.94 0.32
C SER A 121 10.98 -15.52 -0.38
N GLY A 122 11.09 -14.23 -0.77
CA GLY A 122 12.17 -13.71 -1.59
C GLY A 122 12.01 -14.04 -3.09
N ALA A 123 10.95 -14.76 -3.49
CA ALA A 123 10.65 -15.05 -4.90
C ALA A 123 10.35 -13.77 -5.69
N ALA A 124 9.72 -12.80 -5.06
CA ALA A 124 9.39 -11.49 -5.62
C ALA A 124 10.55 -10.49 -5.56
N SER A 125 11.81 -10.94 -5.59
CA SER A 125 12.93 -10.02 -5.74
C SER A 125 12.89 -9.27 -7.08
N CYS A 126 13.42 -8.04 -7.11
CA CYS A 126 13.45 -7.26 -8.35
C CYS A 126 14.19 -7.99 -9.49
N GLU A 127 15.24 -8.74 -9.17
CA GLU A 127 15.97 -9.55 -10.14
C GLU A 127 15.11 -10.67 -10.74
N ASN A 128 14.37 -11.40 -9.90
CA ASN A 128 13.48 -12.48 -10.35
C ASN A 128 12.32 -11.92 -11.19
N LEU A 129 11.71 -10.83 -10.72
CA LEU A 129 10.63 -10.16 -11.45
C LEU A 129 11.11 -9.61 -12.80
N GLU A 130 12.27 -8.98 -12.85
CA GLU A 130 12.86 -8.50 -14.09
C GLU A 130 13.10 -9.64 -15.08
N LYS A 131 13.73 -10.74 -14.63
CA LYS A 131 14.00 -11.91 -15.47
C LYS A 131 12.70 -12.51 -16.04
N LEU A 132 11.69 -12.68 -15.19
CA LEU A 132 10.39 -13.23 -15.57
C LEU A 132 9.68 -12.36 -16.62
N PHE A 133 9.52 -11.07 -16.31
CA PHE A 133 8.75 -10.18 -17.17
C PHE A 133 9.49 -9.78 -18.45
N ARG A 134 10.82 -9.72 -18.43
CA ARG A 134 11.61 -9.48 -19.63
C ARG A 134 11.35 -10.56 -20.66
N GLY A 135 11.38 -11.86 -20.28
CA GLY A 135 11.09 -12.96 -21.19
C GLY A 135 9.65 -12.97 -21.71
N LYS A 136 8.66 -12.70 -20.84
CA LYS A 136 7.24 -12.65 -21.25
C LYS A 136 6.95 -11.47 -22.19
N LEU A 137 7.50 -10.29 -21.92
CA LEU A 137 7.28 -9.08 -22.72
C LEU A 137 8.07 -9.07 -24.03
N GLU A 138 9.10 -9.89 -24.19
CA GLU A 138 9.72 -10.11 -25.51
C GLU A 138 8.73 -10.77 -26.50
N ALA A 139 7.86 -11.67 -26.00
CA ALA A 139 6.86 -12.34 -26.82
C ALA A 139 5.59 -11.49 -27.03
N ALA A 140 5.20 -10.66 -26.07
CA ALA A 140 4.00 -9.85 -26.10
C ALA A 140 4.27 -8.44 -25.54
N PRO A 141 4.97 -7.57 -26.27
CA PRO A 141 5.51 -6.33 -25.73
C PRO A 141 4.49 -5.29 -25.32
N ASP A 142 3.29 -5.29 -25.89
CA ASP A 142 2.22 -4.30 -25.64
C ASP A 142 0.97 -4.93 -25.00
N ASP A 143 1.12 -6.12 -24.40
CA ASP A 143 0.05 -6.77 -23.66
C ASP A 143 -0.25 -5.96 -22.37
N GLU A 144 -1.43 -5.32 -22.35
CA GLU A 144 -1.86 -4.46 -21.24
C GLU A 144 -1.91 -5.21 -19.91
N ALA A 145 -2.44 -6.45 -19.90
CA ALA A 145 -2.57 -7.24 -18.68
C ALA A 145 -1.20 -7.61 -18.11
N LEU A 146 -0.29 -8.01 -18.99
CA LEU A 146 1.08 -8.37 -18.63
C LEU A 146 1.88 -7.15 -18.13
N LEU A 147 1.71 -5.99 -18.76
CA LEU A 147 2.32 -4.73 -18.31
C LEU A 147 1.77 -4.31 -16.94
N ALA A 148 0.45 -4.39 -16.75
CA ALA A 148 -0.20 -4.10 -15.47
C ALA A 148 0.35 -4.98 -14.34
N GLN A 149 0.41 -6.28 -14.57
CA GLN A 149 0.95 -7.27 -13.64
C GLN A 149 2.41 -6.97 -13.28
N ALA A 150 3.25 -6.75 -14.31
CA ALA A 150 4.68 -6.48 -14.10
C ALA A 150 4.91 -5.21 -13.26
N VAL A 151 4.23 -4.11 -13.63
CA VAL A 151 4.36 -2.83 -12.93
C VAL A 151 3.84 -2.93 -11.49
N ALA A 152 2.69 -3.56 -11.27
CA ALA A 152 2.11 -3.70 -9.94
C ALA A 152 3.00 -4.54 -8.99
N LEU A 153 3.53 -5.68 -9.47
CA LEU A 153 4.40 -6.53 -8.67
C LEU A 153 5.75 -5.87 -8.38
N MET A 154 6.37 -5.24 -9.39
CA MET A 154 7.64 -4.54 -9.21
C MET A 154 7.51 -3.30 -8.32
N SER A 155 6.40 -2.58 -8.42
CA SER A 155 6.08 -1.46 -7.51
C SER A 155 5.95 -1.93 -6.05
N ARG A 156 5.20 -3.02 -5.83
CA ARG A 156 5.02 -3.63 -4.50
C ARG A 156 6.34 -4.13 -3.91
N ALA A 157 7.22 -4.70 -4.75
CA ALA A 157 8.56 -5.11 -4.39
C ALA A 157 9.53 -3.92 -4.19
N LYS A 158 9.06 -2.68 -4.39
CA LYS A 158 9.86 -1.44 -4.33
C LYS A 158 11.07 -1.45 -5.26
N CYS A 159 10.91 -2.01 -6.45
CA CYS A 159 11.95 -2.01 -7.47
C CYS A 159 12.18 -0.59 -8.00
N ASP A 160 13.44 -0.23 -8.22
CA ASP A 160 13.90 1.08 -8.67
C ASP A 160 14.85 1.02 -9.87
N GLY A 161 15.00 -0.17 -10.46
CA GLY A 161 15.87 -0.40 -11.62
C GLY A 161 15.30 0.15 -12.93
N ASP A 162 16.18 0.32 -13.94
CA ASP A 162 15.82 0.86 -15.27
C ASP A 162 14.73 0.06 -15.97
N PHE A 163 14.64 -1.25 -15.71
CA PHE A 163 13.60 -2.08 -16.28
C PHE A 163 12.21 -1.68 -15.77
N TYR A 164 12.06 -1.53 -14.45
CA TYR A 164 10.80 -1.06 -13.85
C TYR A 164 10.37 0.29 -14.40
N PHE A 165 11.33 1.21 -14.52
CA PHE A 165 11.10 2.52 -15.11
C PHE A 165 10.57 2.44 -16.54
N THR A 166 11.22 1.64 -17.39
CA THR A 166 10.81 1.43 -18.79
C THR A 166 9.39 0.81 -18.85
N LEU A 167 9.09 -0.13 -17.97
CA LEU A 167 7.75 -0.74 -17.89
C LEU A 167 6.67 0.26 -17.49
N ALA A 168 6.94 1.12 -16.50
CA ALA A 168 6.00 2.13 -16.06
C ALA A 168 5.70 3.15 -17.18
N GLU A 169 6.72 3.62 -17.91
CA GLU A 169 6.56 4.48 -19.09
C GLU A 169 5.71 3.78 -20.17
N LYS A 170 6.02 2.52 -20.45
CA LYS A 170 5.32 1.75 -21.47
C LYS A 170 3.86 1.49 -21.09
N TYR A 171 3.60 1.12 -19.83
CA TYR A 171 2.24 0.90 -19.35
C TYR A 171 1.41 2.18 -19.41
N TYR A 172 1.97 3.32 -19.01
CA TYR A 172 1.32 4.62 -19.15
C TYR A 172 1.02 4.97 -20.61
N ALA A 173 1.93 4.66 -21.54
CA ALA A 173 1.73 4.92 -22.97
C ALA A 173 0.60 4.05 -23.58
N VAL A 174 0.45 2.79 -23.13
CA VAL A 174 -0.60 1.87 -23.58
C VAL A 174 -1.96 2.22 -22.97
N LYS A 175 -1.98 2.57 -21.68
CA LYS A 175 -3.18 2.86 -20.90
C LYS A 175 -2.99 4.11 -20.05
N PRO A 176 -3.14 5.32 -20.58
CA PRO A 176 -3.11 6.54 -19.77
C PRO A 176 -4.30 6.56 -18.80
N SER A 177 -4.01 6.54 -17.49
CA SER A 177 -5.00 6.60 -16.42
C SER A 177 -4.36 7.15 -15.14
N SER A 178 -5.16 7.49 -14.12
CA SER A 178 -4.68 7.85 -12.77
C SER A 178 -3.79 6.76 -12.19
N GLU A 179 -4.21 5.50 -12.29
CA GLU A 179 -3.44 4.34 -11.79
C GLU A 179 -2.05 4.24 -12.45
N THR A 180 -2.00 4.29 -13.79
CA THR A 180 -0.72 4.17 -14.52
C THR A 180 0.17 5.38 -14.33
N ALA A 181 -0.40 6.59 -14.18
CA ALA A 181 0.33 7.79 -13.80
C ALA A 181 0.95 7.68 -12.40
N MET A 182 0.24 7.05 -11.45
CA MET A 182 0.77 6.80 -10.10
C MET A 182 2.00 5.88 -10.12
N PHE A 183 1.96 4.78 -10.89
CA PHE A 183 3.13 3.90 -11.06
C PHE A 183 4.31 4.63 -11.69
N LEU A 184 4.05 5.40 -12.75
CA LEU A 184 5.08 6.17 -13.42
C LEU A 184 5.68 7.26 -12.51
N ALA A 185 4.83 7.95 -11.75
CA ALA A 185 5.29 8.92 -10.77
C ALA A 185 6.18 8.28 -9.68
N GLN A 186 5.83 7.09 -9.22
CA GLN A 186 6.66 6.35 -8.27
C GLN A 186 8.03 5.99 -8.88
N ALA A 187 8.05 5.55 -10.13
CA ALA A 187 9.29 5.24 -10.84
C ALA A 187 10.19 6.48 -11.01
N PHE A 188 9.62 7.64 -11.36
CA PHE A 188 10.37 8.90 -11.45
C PHE A 188 10.83 9.40 -10.07
N GLN A 189 10.00 9.25 -9.05
CA GLN A 189 10.35 9.62 -7.68
C GLN A 189 11.54 8.80 -7.14
N SER A 190 11.59 7.50 -7.41
CA SER A 190 12.73 6.65 -6.99
C SER A 190 14.05 7.07 -7.65
N LYS A 191 14.00 7.64 -8.85
CA LYS A 191 15.15 8.25 -9.54
C LYS A 191 15.46 9.69 -9.10
N GLY A 192 14.63 10.28 -8.23
CA GLY A 192 14.77 11.69 -7.83
C GLY A 192 14.28 12.70 -8.87
N ASP A 193 13.66 12.26 -9.96
CA ASP A 193 13.08 13.15 -10.99
C ASP A 193 11.65 13.56 -10.61
N TYR A 194 11.55 14.34 -9.53
CA TYR A 194 10.27 14.81 -8.99
C TYR A 194 9.49 15.65 -10.02
N ALA A 195 10.18 16.42 -10.86
CA ALA A 195 9.53 17.26 -11.86
C ALA A 195 8.74 16.44 -12.89
N LYS A 196 9.31 15.33 -13.38
CA LYS A 196 8.60 14.44 -14.28
C LYS A 196 7.49 13.66 -13.57
N ALA A 197 7.70 13.21 -12.33
CA ALA A 197 6.66 12.57 -11.53
C ALA A 197 5.42 13.48 -11.41
N ILE A 198 5.60 14.74 -11.03
CA ILE A 198 4.53 15.73 -10.90
C ILE A 198 3.88 16.03 -12.26
N LYS A 199 4.67 16.12 -13.35
CA LYS A 199 4.14 16.34 -14.70
C LYS A 199 3.11 15.29 -15.08
N TYR A 200 3.44 14.00 -14.96
CA TYR A 200 2.54 12.90 -15.31
C TYR A 200 1.31 12.82 -14.40
N LEU A 201 1.45 13.12 -13.12
CA LEU A 201 0.32 13.21 -12.22
C LEU A 201 -0.62 14.36 -12.58
N ASN A 202 -0.10 15.52 -12.98
CA ASN A 202 -0.91 16.64 -13.43
C ASN A 202 -1.60 16.37 -14.78
N GLU A 203 -0.96 15.64 -15.69
CA GLU A 203 -1.59 15.20 -16.94
C GLU A 203 -2.79 14.28 -16.65
N ALA A 204 -2.64 13.32 -15.72
CA ALA A 204 -3.73 12.48 -15.29
C ALA A 204 -4.83 13.28 -14.58
N LEU A 205 -4.47 14.19 -13.67
CA LEU A 205 -5.41 15.04 -12.94
C LEU A 205 -6.25 15.94 -13.87
N ALA A 206 -5.69 16.36 -15.01
CA ALA A 206 -6.38 17.23 -15.97
C ALA A 206 -7.55 16.52 -16.67
N VAL A 207 -7.50 15.19 -16.82
CA VAL A 207 -8.52 14.38 -17.52
C VAL A 207 -9.39 13.58 -16.58
N GLU A 208 -8.95 13.36 -15.35
CA GLU A 208 -9.69 12.59 -14.34
C GLU A 208 -10.95 13.33 -13.89
N GLN A 209 -12.08 12.63 -13.86
CA GLN A 209 -13.38 13.17 -13.46
C GLN A 209 -13.87 12.66 -12.11
N ASP A 210 -13.41 11.46 -11.69
CA ASP A 210 -13.80 10.88 -10.41
C ASP A 210 -13.16 11.67 -9.25
N PRO A 211 -13.97 12.22 -8.32
CA PRO A 211 -13.44 13.00 -7.20
C PRO A 211 -12.50 12.23 -6.28
N ALA A 212 -12.71 10.92 -6.12
CA ALA A 212 -11.87 10.09 -5.27
C ALA A 212 -10.49 9.86 -5.93
N GLU A 213 -10.46 9.56 -7.23
CA GLU A 213 -9.23 9.45 -7.99
C GLU A 213 -8.47 10.78 -8.07
N ARG A 214 -9.19 11.89 -8.26
CA ARG A 214 -8.59 13.24 -8.22
C ARG A 214 -7.95 13.54 -6.88
N GLN A 215 -8.59 13.14 -5.79
CA GLN A 215 -8.07 13.31 -4.44
C GLN A 215 -6.77 12.52 -4.23
N LEU A 216 -6.72 11.26 -4.69
CA LEU A 216 -5.50 10.43 -4.62
C LEU A 216 -4.34 11.03 -5.41
N LEU A 217 -4.58 11.52 -6.63
CA LEU A 217 -3.56 12.21 -7.44
C LEU A 217 -3.02 13.46 -6.72
N LEU A 218 -3.91 14.27 -6.16
CA LEU A 218 -3.53 15.49 -5.44
C LEU A 218 -2.74 15.20 -4.16
N VAL A 219 -3.10 14.15 -3.41
CA VAL A 219 -2.31 13.68 -2.25
C VAL A 219 -0.92 13.28 -2.70
N ARG A 220 -0.81 12.55 -3.81
CA ARG A 220 0.49 12.11 -4.33
C ARG A 220 1.35 13.28 -4.78
N ILE A 221 0.77 14.26 -5.49
CA ILE A 221 1.45 15.50 -5.87
C ILE A 221 1.95 16.22 -4.61
N ALA A 222 1.09 16.41 -3.61
CA ALA A 222 1.43 17.11 -2.38
C ALA A 222 2.60 16.47 -1.63
N LEU A 223 2.64 15.14 -1.57
CA LEU A 223 3.74 14.40 -0.93
C LEU A 223 5.04 14.53 -1.71
N ILE A 224 4.99 14.46 -3.04
CA ILE A 224 6.18 14.62 -3.90
C ILE A 224 6.72 16.05 -3.82
N ASP A 225 5.86 17.05 -3.91
CA ASP A 225 6.24 18.47 -3.78
C ASP A 225 6.89 18.75 -2.42
N LEU A 226 6.35 18.15 -1.34
CA LEU A 226 6.93 18.30 0.00
C LEU A 226 8.36 17.75 0.04
N VAL A 227 8.61 16.56 -0.54
CA VAL A 227 9.94 15.96 -0.63
C VAL A 227 10.86 16.75 -1.56
N ALA A 228 10.32 17.28 -2.66
CA ALA A 228 11.03 18.14 -3.60
C ALA A 228 11.32 19.56 -3.05
N ASN A 229 10.81 19.85 -1.82
CA ASN A 229 10.90 21.17 -1.19
C ASN A 229 10.17 22.29 -1.95
N ASP A 230 9.19 21.95 -2.80
CA ASP A 230 8.21 22.91 -3.31
C ASP A 230 7.06 23.08 -2.32
N ILE A 231 7.31 23.86 -1.28
CA ILE A 231 6.35 24.04 -0.18
C ILE A 231 5.05 24.73 -0.62
N PRO A 232 5.05 25.74 -1.50
CA PRO A 232 3.83 26.31 -2.05
C PRO A 232 3.00 25.31 -2.87
N GLY A 233 3.65 24.53 -3.74
CA GLY A 233 3.01 23.49 -4.54
C GLY A 233 2.37 22.42 -3.64
N ALA A 234 3.13 21.88 -2.70
CA ALA A 234 2.65 20.90 -1.72
C ALA A 234 1.42 21.40 -0.95
N ALA A 235 1.45 22.65 -0.45
CA ALA A 235 0.34 23.23 0.28
C ALA A 235 -0.90 23.46 -0.62
N SER A 236 -0.70 23.82 -1.88
CA SER A 236 -1.78 23.99 -2.85
C SER A 236 -2.48 22.67 -3.16
N ALA A 237 -1.72 21.63 -3.51
CA ALA A 237 -2.25 20.30 -3.81
C ALA A 237 -2.93 19.68 -2.58
N ALA A 238 -2.32 19.81 -1.39
CA ALA A 238 -2.91 19.30 -0.16
C ALA A 238 -4.22 19.99 0.23
N ARG A 239 -4.39 21.31 -0.03
CA ARG A 239 -5.68 21.99 0.18
C ARG A 239 -6.75 21.45 -0.75
N GLN A 240 -6.43 21.28 -2.03
CA GLN A 240 -7.37 20.73 -3.01
C GLN A 240 -7.77 19.29 -2.65
N ALA A 241 -6.81 18.45 -2.22
CA ALA A 241 -7.08 17.09 -1.77
C ALA A 241 -8.01 17.07 -0.54
N ARG A 242 -7.73 17.91 0.47
CA ARG A 242 -8.58 18.07 1.66
C ARG A 242 -10.00 18.53 1.31
N ASP A 243 -10.14 19.44 0.37
CA ASP A 243 -11.45 19.99 0.00
C ASP A 243 -12.30 18.94 -0.74
N LEU A 244 -11.67 17.97 -1.42
CA LEU A 244 -12.35 16.81 -2.03
C LEU A 244 -12.70 15.73 -0.97
N ASN A 245 -11.84 15.49 -0.01
CA ASN A 245 -12.10 14.54 1.08
C ASN A 245 -11.58 15.09 2.42
N PRO A 246 -12.44 15.78 3.20
CA PRO A 246 -12.06 16.35 4.50
C PRO A 246 -11.78 15.32 5.60
N GLU A 247 -12.15 14.05 5.39
CA GLU A 247 -11.93 12.96 6.36
C GLU A 247 -10.59 12.22 6.15
N ASP A 248 -9.83 12.56 5.12
CA ASP A 248 -8.48 12.04 4.93
C ASP A 248 -7.45 12.85 5.74
N GLY A 249 -6.70 12.17 6.62
CA GLY A 249 -5.68 12.78 7.47
C GLY A 249 -4.39 13.18 6.74
N VAL A 250 -4.07 12.58 5.57
CA VAL A 250 -2.80 12.83 4.87
C VAL A 250 -2.68 14.26 4.35
N PRO A 251 -3.70 14.88 3.74
CA PRO A 251 -3.66 16.29 3.36
C PRO A 251 -3.37 17.24 4.53
N TYR A 252 -3.96 16.97 5.70
CA TYR A 252 -3.69 17.77 6.90
C TYR A 252 -2.25 17.58 7.41
N TYR A 253 -1.73 16.36 7.35
CA TYR A 253 -0.32 16.10 7.67
C TYR A 253 0.62 16.92 6.79
N VAL A 254 0.42 16.89 5.46
CA VAL A 254 1.22 17.68 4.51
C VAL A 254 1.09 19.18 4.76
N LEU A 255 -0.13 19.69 4.96
CA LEU A 255 -0.38 21.10 5.25
C LEU A 255 0.35 21.57 6.54
N ALA A 256 0.29 20.78 7.59
CA ALA A 256 0.96 21.09 8.84
C ALA A 256 2.48 21.17 8.68
N GLN A 257 3.08 20.25 7.91
CA GLN A 257 4.50 20.30 7.56
C GLN A 257 4.83 21.55 6.72
N CYS A 258 4.01 21.87 5.71
CA CYS A 258 4.20 23.08 4.91
C CYS A 258 4.12 24.36 5.76
N TYR A 259 3.20 24.43 6.71
CA TYR A 259 3.10 25.57 7.63
C TYR A 259 4.36 25.71 8.49
N ALA A 260 4.82 24.62 9.08
CA ALA A 260 6.02 24.62 9.91
C ALA A 260 7.29 24.97 9.12
N ILE A 261 7.45 24.44 7.91
CA ILE A 261 8.61 24.74 7.06
C ILE A 261 8.59 26.21 6.61
N SER A 262 7.44 26.71 6.17
CA SER A 262 7.31 28.09 5.73
C SER A 262 7.45 29.12 6.86
N ALA A 263 7.20 28.72 8.12
CA ALA A 263 7.41 29.54 9.29
C ALA A 263 8.86 30.02 9.44
N ALA A 264 9.84 29.25 8.96
CA ALA A 264 11.24 29.63 8.99
C ALA A 264 11.54 30.87 8.13
N ASN A 265 10.73 31.13 7.12
CA ASN A 265 10.85 32.31 6.26
C ASN A 265 10.11 33.53 6.84
N CYS A 266 9.42 33.36 7.97
CA CYS A 266 8.71 34.40 8.68
C CYS A 266 9.57 34.90 9.84
N GLY A 267 9.86 36.16 9.91
CA GLY A 267 10.65 36.74 11.00
C GLY A 267 9.87 36.81 12.32
N GLY A 268 10.60 36.70 13.44
CA GLY A 268 10.11 37.04 14.79
C GLY A 268 8.81 36.34 15.20
N PHE A 269 7.92 37.09 15.82
CA PHE A 269 6.65 36.59 16.37
C PHE A 269 5.76 35.93 15.31
N ALA A 270 5.67 36.48 14.09
CA ALA A 270 4.83 35.91 13.03
C ALA A 270 5.24 34.47 12.65
N GLY A 271 6.54 34.16 12.62
CA GLY A 271 7.06 32.82 12.42
C GLY A 271 6.68 31.87 13.55
N GLN A 272 6.85 32.29 14.79
CA GLN A 272 6.47 31.49 15.97
C GLN A 272 4.93 31.23 16.00
N ALA A 273 4.13 32.27 15.73
CA ALA A 273 2.66 32.18 15.72
C ALA A 273 2.14 31.24 14.61
N THR A 274 2.88 31.06 13.51
CA THR A 274 2.55 30.09 12.46
C THR A 274 2.53 28.65 12.99
N PHE A 275 3.32 28.33 14.02
CA PHE A 275 3.32 27.00 14.65
C PHE A 275 2.03 26.67 15.40
N TRP A 276 1.21 27.64 15.79
CA TRP A 276 -0.12 27.36 16.32
C TRP A 276 -1.01 26.71 15.26
N ALA A 277 -1.03 27.26 14.04
CA ALA A 277 -1.78 26.69 12.94
C ALA A 277 -1.20 25.32 12.50
N ALA A 278 0.12 25.17 12.46
CA ALA A 278 0.77 23.90 12.18
C ALA A 278 0.37 22.82 13.21
N TYR A 279 0.35 23.19 14.50
CA TYR A 279 -0.06 22.30 15.58
C TYR A 279 -1.54 21.87 15.46
N ASP A 280 -2.46 22.82 15.24
CA ASP A 280 -3.89 22.51 15.08
C ASP A 280 -4.14 21.59 13.90
N THR A 281 -3.49 21.88 12.77
CA THR A 281 -3.62 21.11 11.55
C THR A 281 -3.01 19.70 11.71
N MET A 282 -1.87 19.56 12.40
CA MET A 282 -1.28 18.27 12.71
C MET A 282 -2.11 17.46 13.71
N SER A 283 -2.73 18.13 14.70
CA SER A 283 -3.65 17.47 15.62
C SER A 283 -4.85 16.87 14.87
N LYS A 284 -5.39 17.62 13.88
CA LYS A 284 -6.46 17.12 13.02
C LYS A 284 -6.00 15.95 12.14
N ALA A 285 -4.78 16.01 11.63
CA ALA A 285 -4.20 14.87 10.89
C ALA A 285 -4.15 13.60 11.74
N ILE A 286 -3.67 13.69 12.99
CA ILE A 286 -3.59 12.53 13.90
C ILE A 286 -4.98 11.96 14.23
N GLU A 287 -5.99 12.82 14.35
CA GLU A 287 -7.37 12.40 14.62
C GLU A 287 -7.95 11.57 13.44
N LEU A 288 -7.59 11.92 12.21
CA LEU A 288 -8.13 11.32 10.99
C LEU A 288 -7.27 10.16 10.44
N LEU A 289 -5.97 10.14 10.74
CA LEU A 289 -5.08 9.08 10.26
C LEU A 289 -5.42 7.74 10.92
N PRO A 290 -5.44 6.63 10.15
CA PRO A 290 -5.51 5.28 10.71
C PRO A 290 -4.38 5.03 11.73
N ALA A 291 -4.66 4.22 12.74
CA ALA A 291 -3.68 3.94 13.81
C ALA A 291 -2.41 3.24 13.32
N ASP A 292 -2.50 2.52 12.21
CA ASP A 292 -1.41 1.81 11.52
C ASP A 292 -0.79 2.62 10.37
N SER A 293 -1.19 3.88 10.20
CA SER A 293 -0.64 4.76 9.17
C SER A 293 0.86 5.00 9.38
N GLU A 294 1.63 4.92 8.30
CA GLU A 294 3.07 5.24 8.29
C GLU A 294 3.38 6.68 8.77
N TYR A 295 2.41 7.59 8.70
CA TYR A 295 2.57 9.00 9.10
C TYR A 295 2.34 9.25 10.58
N ILE A 296 1.71 8.32 11.34
CA ILE A 296 1.22 8.59 12.68
C ILE A 296 2.32 8.92 13.69
N GLU A 297 3.44 8.21 13.66
CA GLU A 297 4.55 8.44 14.58
C GLU A 297 5.32 9.73 14.24
N SER A 298 5.49 10.02 12.94
CA SER A 298 6.06 11.28 12.48
C SER A 298 5.17 12.47 12.86
N ALA A 299 3.85 12.33 12.73
CA ALA A 299 2.89 13.36 13.12
C ALA A 299 2.94 13.67 14.62
N LYS A 300 2.95 12.65 15.49
CA LYS A 300 3.08 12.80 16.95
C LYS A 300 4.40 13.49 17.34
N THR A 301 5.49 13.12 16.68
CA THR A 301 6.80 13.74 16.88
C THR A 301 6.77 15.22 16.50
N SER A 302 6.19 15.53 15.32
CA SER A 302 6.05 16.90 14.83
C SER A 302 5.22 17.78 15.76
N LEU A 303 4.15 17.26 16.36
CA LEU A 303 3.35 17.99 17.36
C LEU A 303 4.17 18.52 18.52
N ASN A 304 5.05 17.68 19.09
CA ASN A 304 5.92 18.08 20.18
C ASN A 304 6.92 19.17 19.75
N VAL A 305 7.48 19.04 18.54
CA VAL A 305 8.38 20.03 17.95
C VAL A 305 7.63 21.35 17.74
N PHE A 306 6.44 21.33 17.17
CA PHE A 306 5.66 22.54 16.90
C PHE A 306 5.32 23.27 18.20
N ARG A 307 4.90 22.55 19.24
CA ARG A 307 4.61 23.13 20.56
C ARG A 307 5.83 23.81 21.16
N SER A 308 7.02 23.25 20.98
CA SER A 308 8.25 23.87 21.51
C SER A 308 8.64 25.17 20.81
N ARG A 309 8.04 25.47 19.65
CA ARG A 309 8.26 26.66 18.84
C ARG A 309 7.24 27.78 19.08
N PHE A 310 6.24 27.55 19.92
CA PHE A 310 5.22 28.56 20.21
C PHE A 310 5.84 29.83 20.81
N PRO A 311 5.24 30.99 20.58
CA PRO A 311 5.59 32.21 21.29
C PRO A 311 5.50 32.03 22.79
N THR A 312 6.38 32.69 23.54
CA THR A 312 6.31 32.76 25.01
C THR A 312 5.15 33.61 25.46
N SER A 313 4.80 33.49 26.74
CA SER A 313 3.79 34.37 27.37
C SER A 313 4.18 35.84 27.28
N GLU A 314 5.47 36.16 27.42
CA GLU A 314 6.00 37.51 27.29
C GLU A 314 5.87 38.05 25.86
N GLU A 315 6.22 37.24 24.84
CA GLU A 315 6.06 37.61 23.44
C GLU A 315 4.60 37.84 23.07
N CYS A 316 3.67 36.99 23.59
CA CYS A 316 2.23 37.20 23.38
C CYS A 316 1.76 38.50 24.01
N PHE A 317 2.22 38.80 25.23
CA PHE A 317 1.89 40.05 25.94
C PHE A 317 2.35 41.28 25.15
N PHE A 318 3.58 41.31 24.67
CA PHE A 318 4.09 42.41 23.84
C PHE A 318 3.35 42.58 22.49
N ASN A 319 2.66 41.57 22.02
CA ASN A 319 1.82 41.61 20.81
C ASN A 319 0.32 41.81 21.17
N GLU A 320 -0.02 42.18 22.40
CA GLU A 320 -1.38 42.45 22.91
C GLU A 320 -2.33 41.25 22.73
N LEU A 321 -1.80 40.03 22.80
CA LEU A 321 -2.55 38.78 22.61
C LEU A 321 -2.82 38.07 23.93
N GLN A 322 -4.06 37.65 24.13
CA GLN A 322 -4.47 36.88 25.31
C GLN A 322 -4.56 35.38 24.94
N ALA A 323 -4.13 34.53 25.88
CA ALA A 323 -4.28 33.08 25.72
C ALA A 323 -5.74 32.70 25.42
N GLY A 324 -5.95 31.84 24.44
CA GLY A 324 -7.27 31.39 23.98
C GLY A 324 -7.96 32.33 22.98
N SER A 325 -7.46 33.55 22.75
CA SER A 325 -8.01 34.45 21.74
C SER A 325 -7.75 33.92 20.31
N ARG A 326 -8.60 34.36 19.37
CA ARG A 326 -8.41 34.03 17.93
C ARG A 326 -7.21 34.80 17.39
N TYR A 327 -6.44 34.11 16.57
CA TYR A 327 -5.33 34.69 15.82
C TYR A 327 -5.40 34.26 14.37
N THR A 328 -5.28 35.18 13.43
CA THR A 328 -5.15 34.87 12.01
C THR A 328 -3.68 34.92 11.63
N VAL A 329 -3.15 33.80 11.17
CA VAL A 329 -1.75 33.70 10.73
C VAL A 329 -1.54 34.63 9.53
N THR A 330 -0.47 35.40 9.55
CA THR A 330 -0.18 36.42 8.56
C THR A 330 0.95 36.04 7.59
N CYS A 331 1.63 34.93 7.82
CA CYS A 331 2.85 34.59 7.11
C CYS A 331 2.89 33.12 6.65
N GLY A 332 3.72 32.86 5.64
CA GLY A 332 3.96 31.53 5.11
C GLY A 332 2.76 30.93 4.39
N THR A 333 2.80 29.63 4.18
CA THR A 333 1.68 28.88 3.55
C THR A 333 0.45 28.78 4.44
N ALA A 334 0.56 29.14 5.74
CA ALA A 334 -0.55 29.23 6.68
C ALA A 334 -1.25 30.59 6.68
N ALA A 335 -0.82 31.56 5.90
CA ALA A 335 -1.45 32.90 5.86
C ALA A 335 -2.96 32.79 5.63
N GLY A 336 -3.75 33.49 6.48
CA GLY A 336 -5.20 33.43 6.49
C GLY A 336 -5.82 32.32 7.35
N VAL A 337 -5.03 31.37 7.83
CA VAL A 337 -5.52 30.31 8.72
C VAL A 337 -5.82 30.91 10.10
N VAL A 338 -6.98 30.57 10.64
CA VAL A 338 -7.41 31.00 11.99
C VAL A 338 -7.06 29.91 12.99
N THR A 339 -6.39 30.29 14.07
CA THR A 339 -5.98 29.44 15.19
C THR A 339 -6.25 30.15 16.52
N SER A 340 -5.88 29.51 17.62
CA SER A 340 -5.96 30.09 18.94
C SER A 340 -4.58 30.42 19.51
N VAL A 341 -4.47 31.52 20.22
CA VAL A 341 -3.26 31.93 20.94
C VAL A 341 -2.96 30.93 22.07
N ARG A 342 -1.78 30.30 22.01
CA ARG A 342 -1.28 29.36 23.03
C ARG A 342 0.16 29.70 23.38
N PRO A 343 0.38 30.47 24.45
CA PRO A 343 1.73 30.73 24.91
C PRO A 343 2.44 29.42 25.32
N ARG A 344 3.74 29.39 25.10
CA ARG A 344 4.64 28.34 25.60
C ARG A 344 4.91 28.56 27.09
#